data_b1089e0ad3eb095cfd3dbda10e413314
#
_entry.id   b1089e0ad3eb095cfd3dbda10e413314
#
_cell.length_a   1.000
_cell.length_b   1.000
_cell.length_c   1.000
_cell.angle_alpha   90.00
_cell.angle_beta   90.00
_cell.angle_gamma   90.00
#
_symmetry.space_group_name_H-M   'P 1'
#
loop_
_entity.id
_entity.type
_entity.pdbx_description
1 polymer ?
#
loop_
_entity_poly.entity_id
_entity_poly.type
_entity_poly.pdbx_seq_one_letter_code
_entity_poly.pdbx_strand_id
1 'polypeptide(L)'
;MPNSKIFAVCSLIFIGILSGICEGSDRMLKSMTLEEKVGQLFVIRPDQLNPSRTLENIHDPKASGDKKLTASMIEILKEYPAGGFAIFRKNIEKPAQLKQFTAELKNACNIAPIMAIDEEGGKISRIANYGGFNVPKYASMEAIGKTGKPRNAYNAARTIGRYLKEYGFTLDFAPVADINPNPDNIVIGSRAFGSDAGLVSGMVSSYLDGLHSQGIAGSIKHFPGHGDTSNDTHSGYVAVYKTWDELKRAELIPFMDNFGKADTVMIAHITMKNVTSDDLPATLSKELITGKLRGELGYNGVIITDAMNMGAIHDNYSSGEAALLALEAGNDILLMPYDYIEAFNAVLEAVRNGRISESRLNQSVQRILALKNL
;
A
#
# COMPACT_ATOMS: atom_id res chain seq x y z
N MET A 1 14.59 23.94 -39.71
CA MET A 1 14.62 22.62 -39.06
C MET A 1 15.74 22.59 -38.03
N PRO A 2 15.43 22.83 -36.74
CA PRO A 2 16.33 22.47 -35.65
C PRO A 2 15.58 21.94 -34.41
N ASN A 3 14.74 20.89 -34.54
CA ASN A 3 14.07 20.31 -33.34
C ASN A 3 14.15 18.78 -33.21
N SER A 4 14.87 18.09 -34.13
CA SER A 4 14.98 16.63 -34.07
C SER A 4 16.09 16.09 -33.14
N LYS A 5 17.10 16.91 -32.82
CA LYS A 5 18.25 16.47 -31.98
C LYS A 5 17.95 16.52 -30.48
N ILE A 6 17.03 17.40 -30.01
CA ILE A 6 16.68 17.51 -28.58
C ILE A 6 15.79 16.34 -28.14
N PHE A 7 14.89 15.89 -28.99
CA PHE A 7 14.05 14.71 -28.69
C PHE A 7 14.83 13.39 -28.61
N ALA A 8 15.87 13.23 -29.45
CA ALA A 8 16.70 12.03 -29.44
C ALA A 8 17.58 11.93 -28.17
N VAL A 9 18.10 13.06 -27.68
CA VAL A 9 18.93 13.09 -26.45
C VAL A 9 18.11 12.79 -25.20
N CYS A 10 16.89 13.36 -25.07
CA CYS A 10 16.02 13.05 -23.93
C CYS A 10 15.57 11.58 -23.93
N SER A 11 15.26 10.99 -25.07
CA SER A 11 14.89 9.57 -25.17
C SER A 11 16.06 8.63 -24.82
N LEU A 12 17.27 8.95 -25.22
CA LEU A 12 18.47 8.16 -24.90
C LEU A 12 18.86 8.25 -23.42
N ILE A 13 18.68 9.40 -22.77
CA ILE A 13 18.93 9.56 -21.34
C ILE A 13 17.86 8.78 -20.54
N PHE A 14 16.60 8.82 -20.95
CA PHE A 14 15.53 8.09 -20.26
C PHE A 14 15.68 6.56 -20.39
N ILE A 15 16.08 6.07 -21.57
CA ILE A 15 16.39 4.64 -21.79
C ILE A 15 17.61 4.21 -20.97
N GLY A 16 18.64 5.04 -20.88
CA GLY A 16 19.85 4.77 -20.10
C GLY A 16 19.59 4.70 -18.58
N ILE A 17 18.70 5.55 -18.05
CA ILE A 17 18.31 5.54 -16.65
C ILE A 17 17.47 4.30 -16.32
N LEU A 18 16.49 3.95 -17.16
CA LEU A 18 15.67 2.75 -16.99
C LEU A 18 16.51 1.45 -17.08
N SER A 19 17.46 1.36 -17.98
CA SER A 19 18.36 0.19 -18.07
C SER A 19 19.27 0.09 -16.83
N GLY A 20 19.79 1.20 -16.33
CA GLY A 20 20.64 1.22 -15.12
C GLY A 20 19.90 0.81 -13.84
N ILE A 21 18.63 1.21 -13.67
CA ILE A 21 17.79 0.79 -12.53
C ILE A 21 17.48 -0.71 -12.63
N CYS A 22 17.18 -1.22 -13.82
CA CYS A 22 16.88 -2.64 -14.02
C CYS A 22 18.11 -3.51 -13.71
N GLU A 23 19.32 -3.12 -14.14
CA GLU A 23 20.58 -3.82 -13.83
C GLU A 23 20.92 -3.76 -12.32
N GLY A 24 20.61 -2.66 -11.63
CA GLY A 24 20.80 -2.49 -10.20
C GLY A 24 19.91 -3.44 -9.40
N SER A 25 18.61 -3.44 -9.68
CA SER A 25 17.62 -4.29 -9.03
C SER A 25 17.92 -5.78 -9.26
N ASP A 26 18.32 -6.17 -10.47
CA ASP A 26 18.68 -7.55 -10.78
C ASP A 26 19.93 -8.02 -10.02
N ARG A 27 20.92 -7.15 -9.86
CA ARG A 27 22.12 -7.45 -9.09
C ARG A 27 21.81 -7.61 -7.60
N MET A 28 20.99 -6.71 -7.06
CA MET A 28 20.54 -6.78 -5.66
C MET A 28 19.75 -8.07 -5.43
N LEU A 29 18.78 -8.38 -6.28
CA LEU A 29 17.97 -9.61 -6.17
C LEU A 29 18.85 -10.87 -6.13
N LYS A 30 19.91 -10.94 -6.95
CA LYS A 30 20.84 -12.08 -6.97
C LYS A 30 21.71 -12.20 -5.72
N SER A 31 21.94 -11.09 -5.00
CA SER A 31 22.76 -11.08 -3.78
C SER A 31 21.95 -11.36 -2.51
N MET A 32 20.61 -11.29 -2.56
CA MET A 32 19.73 -11.50 -1.42
C MET A 32 19.64 -12.96 -1.00
N THR A 33 19.62 -13.21 0.31
CA THR A 33 19.24 -14.51 0.87
C THR A 33 17.75 -14.78 0.63
N LEU A 34 17.32 -16.03 0.84
CA LEU A 34 15.90 -16.38 0.71
C LEU A 34 15.06 -15.64 1.76
N GLU A 35 15.56 -15.54 2.99
CA GLU A 35 14.92 -14.83 4.09
C GLU A 35 14.78 -13.33 3.79
N GLU A 36 15.81 -12.71 3.22
CA GLU A 36 15.73 -11.31 2.77
C GLU A 36 14.70 -11.11 1.66
N LYS A 37 14.64 -12.02 0.68
CA LYS A 37 13.62 -11.99 -0.38
C LYS A 37 12.21 -12.15 0.18
N VAL A 38 11.98 -13.11 1.07
CA VAL A 38 10.69 -13.29 1.75
C VAL A 38 10.33 -12.07 2.56
N GLY A 39 11.29 -11.51 3.29
CA GLY A 39 11.11 -10.30 4.07
C GLY A 39 10.61 -9.10 3.24
N GLN A 40 11.09 -8.96 1.98
CA GLN A 40 10.64 -7.86 1.12
C GLN A 40 9.12 -7.86 0.86
N LEU A 41 8.48 -9.00 0.96
CA LEU A 41 7.03 -9.13 0.76
C LEU A 41 6.21 -8.53 1.90
N PHE A 42 6.81 -8.20 3.03
CA PHE A 42 6.08 -7.78 4.23
C PHE A 42 6.28 -6.30 4.55
N VAL A 43 5.18 -5.58 4.71
CA VAL A 43 5.13 -4.26 5.34
C VAL A 43 4.39 -4.42 6.66
N ILE A 44 5.09 -4.25 7.78
CA ILE A 44 4.61 -4.58 9.13
C ILE A 44 4.49 -3.34 10.03
N ARG A 45 3.76 -3.46 11.13
CA ARG A 45 3.87 -2.46 12.20
C ARG A 45 5.12 -2.72 13.03
N PRO A 46 5.87 -1.67 13.44
CA PRO A 46 7.05 -1.85 14.29
C PRO A 46 6.78 -2.64 15.58
N ASP A 47 5.56 -2.52 16.12
CA ASP A 47 5.11 -3.25 17.33
C ASP A 47 5.24 -4.77 17.19
N GLN A 48 5.18 -5.31 15.97
CA GLN A 48 5.31 -6.75 15.68
C GLN A 48 6.75 -7.28 15.86
N LEU A 49 7.73 -6.37 15.98
CA LEU A 49 9.10 -6.72 16.31
C LEU A 49 9.35 -6.82 17.81
N ASN A 50 8.41 -6.36 18.66
CA ASN A 50 8.62 -6.32 20.10
C ASN A 50 8.23 -7.64 20.78
N PRO A 51 9.21 -8.50 21.19
CA PRO A 51 8.92 -9.81 21.76
C PRO A 51 8.24 -9.75 23.13
N SER A 52 8.16 -8.56 23.75
CA SER A 52 7.46 -8.37 25.03
C SER A 52 5.96 -8.07 24.86
N ARG A 53 5.46 -7.96 23.62
CA ARG A 53 4.05 -7.72 23.33
C ARG A 53 3.35 -9.00 22.93
N THR A 54 2.12 -9.17 23.39
CA THR A 54 1.20 -10.18 22.84
C THR A 54 0.55 -9.68 21.55
N LEU A 55 0.10 -10.59 20.70
CA LEU A 55 -0.63 -10.25 19.47
C LEU A 55 -1.86 -9.38 19.77
N GLU A 56 -2.62 -9.74 20.81
CA GLU A 56 -3.77 -8.94 21.26
C GLU A 56 -3.36 -7.49 21.57
N ASN A 57 -2.28 -7.28 22.33
CA ASN A 57 -1.77 -5.94 22.64
C ASN A 57 -1.29 -5.18 21.39
N ILE A 58 -0.63 -5.89 20.46
CA ILE A 58 -0.20 -5.32 19.18
C ILE A 58 -1.41 -4.79 18.39
N HIS A 59 -2.52 -5.51 18.36
CA HIS A 59 -3.69 -5.17 17.56
C HIS A 59 -4.75 -4.33 18.29
N ASP A 60 -4.69 -4.22 19.61
CA ASP A 60 -5.59 -3.33 20.36
C ASP A 60 -5.34 -1.85 19.95
N PRO A 61 -6.36 -1.17 19.40
CA PRO A 61 -6.25 0.24 19.02
C PRO A 61 -6.05 1.18 20.21
N LYS A 62 -6.39 0.72 21.44
CA LYS A 62 -6.25 1.51 22.68
C LYS A 62 -4.88 1.32 23.34
N ALA A 63 -4.16 0.23 23.02
CA ALA A 63 -2.84 0.01 23.55
C ALA A 63 -1.81 1.02 23.00
N SER A 64 -0.84 1.39 23.83
CA SER A 64 0.28 2.22 23.39
C SER A 64 1.14 1.45 22.38
N GLY A 65 1.62 2.12 21.32
CA GLY A 65 2.56 1.57 20.36
C GLY A 65 4.02 1.84 20.76
N ASP A 66 4.93 1.10 20.13
CA ASP A 66 6.36 1.35 20.26
C ASP A 66 6.73 2.64 19.51
N LYS A 67 7.57 3.47 20.13
CA LYS A 67 7.96 4.80 19.65
C LYS A 67 9.48 4.95 19.48
N LYS A 68 10.20 3.88 19.71
CA LYS A 68 11.64 3.74 19.52
C LYS A 68 11.98 2.30 19.19
N LEU A 69 13.07 2.09 18.51
CA LEU A 69 13.60 0.75 18.25
C LEU A 69 14.44 0.28 19.45
N THR A 70 14.19 -0.93 19.94
CA THR A 70 14.96 -1.54 21.05
C THR A 70 15.94 -2.57 20.52
N ALA A 71 16.94 -2.96 21.33
CA ALA A 71 17.89 -4.00 20.95
C ALA A 71 17.19 -5.35 20.65
N SER A 72 16.18 -5.73 21.44
CA SER A 72 15.42 -6.95 21.20
C SER A 72 14.63 -6.91 19.88
N MET A 73 14.07 -5.76 19.51
CA MET A 73 13.39 -5.58 18.21
C MET A 73 14.38 -5.69 17.04
N ILE A 74 15.61 -5.21 17.21
CA ILE A 74 16.68 -5.35 16.20
C ILE A 74 17.05 -6.82 16.00
N GLU A 75 17.14 -7.61 17.06
CA GLU A 75 17.43 -9.05 16.93
C GLU A 75 16.30 -9.79 16.19
N ILE A 76 15.03 -9.50 16.50
CA ILE A 76 13.90 -10.05 15.75
C ILE A 76 13.95 -9.62 14.27
N LEU A 77 14.28 -8.36 13.97
CA LEU A 77 14.38 -7.87 12.60
C LEU A 77 15.53 -8.52 11.80
N LYS A 78 16.61 -8.94 12.47
CA LYS A 78 17.69 -9.69 11.84
C LYS A 78 17.27 -11.12 11.49
N GLU A 79 16.50 -11.76 12.35
CA GLU A 79 16.00 -13.13 12.15
C GLU A 79 14.84 -13.16 11.14
N TYR A 80 13.96 -12.15 11.21
CA TYR A 80 12.79 -11.97 10.37
C TYR A 80 12.86 -10.60 9.66
N PRO A 81 13.61 -10.50 8.54
CA PRO A 81 13.75 -9.24 7.80
C PRO A 81 12.41 -8.74 7.27
N ALA A 82 12.12 -7.44 7.39
CA ALA A 82 10.90 -6.82 6.87
C ALA A 82 11.21 -5.89 5.68
N GLY A 83 10.38 -5.93 4.65
CA GLY A 83 10.46 -5.06 3.47
C GLY A 83 10.04 -3.63 3.74
N GLY A 84 9.27 -3.40 4.80
CA GLY A 84 8.84 -2.06 5.18
C GLY A 84 8.08 -2.00 6.50
N PHE A 85 7.77 -0.75 6.89
CA PHE A 85 7.04 -0.45 8.12
C PHE A 85 5.88 0.49 7.85
N ALA A 86 4.69 0.15 8.35
CA ALA A 86 3.51 1.00 8.39
C ALA A 86 3.41 1.66 9.77
N ILE A 87 3.53 2.99 9.82
CA ILE A 87 3.51 3.76 11.06
C ILE A 87 2.07 4.22 11.35
N PHE A 88 1.60 3.87 12.53
CA PHE A 88 0.25 4.21 12.99
C PHE A 88 0.29 5.28 14.09
N ARG A 89 -0.88 5.87 14.34
CA ARG A 89 -1.07 6.90 15.34
C ARG A 89 -0.43 6.56 16.70
N LYS A 90 -0.50 5.31 17.12
CA LYS A 90 0.05 4.86 18.41
C LYS A 90 1.58 4.84 18.48
N ASN A 91 2.26 4.86 17.32
CA ASN A 91 3.71 4.94 17.22
C ASN A 91 4.24 6.39 17.20
N ILE A 92 3.34 7.39 17.16
CA ILE A 92 3.66 8.81 17.01
C ILE A 92 3.47 9.51 18.35
N GLU A 93 4.45 10.34 18.76
CA GLU A 93 4.39 11.14 19.97
C GLU A 93 4.63 12.63 19.69
N LYS A 94 5.72 12.95 19.02
CA LYS A 94 6.12 14.32 18.68
C LYS A 94 7.02 14.33 17.45
N PRO A 95 7.18 15.47 16.76
CA PRO A 95 7.96 15.57 15.52
C PRO A 95 9.37 14.96 15.61
N ALA A 96 10.13 15.33 16.65
CA ALA A 96 11.49 14.84 16.83
C ALA A 96 11.54 13.32 17.07
N GLN A 97 10.60 12.78 17.87
CA GLN A 97 10.51 11.34 18.10
C GLN A 97 10.18 10.58 16.80
N LEU A 98 9.20 11.04 16.03
CA LEU A 98 8.82 10.39 14.77
C LEU A 98 10.00 10.35 13.79
N LYS A 99 10.70 11.49 13.62
CA LYS A 99 11.87 11.59 12.75
C LYS A 99 13.00 10.66 13.19
N GLN A 100 13.26 10.57 14.48
CA GLN A 100 14.24 9.66 15.03
C GLN A 100 13.84 8.20 14.82
N PHE A 101 12.58 7.84 15.12
CA PHE A 101 12.09 6.47 15.03
C PHE A 101 12.11 5.93 13.60
N THR A 102 11.68 6.73 12.62
CA THR A 102 11.77 6.35 11.21
C THR A 102 13.21 6.18 10.72
N ALA A 103 14.14 7.01 11.23
CA ALA A 103 15.56 6.89 10.94
C ALA A 103 16.17 5.62 11.56
N GLU A 104 15.81 5.31 12.82
CA GLU A 104 16.24 4.08 13.51
C GLU A 104 15.81 2.83 12.75
N LEU A 105 14.52 2.77 12.33
CA LEU A 105 13.98 1.66 11.55
C LEU A 105 14.71 1.49 10.19
N LYS A 106 14.97 2.59 9.49
CA LYS A 106 15.72 2.55 8.23
C LYS A 106 17.13 2.03 8.41
N ASN A 107 17.83 2.51 9.44
CA ASN A 107 19.23 2.16 9.68
C ASN A 107 19.40 0.71 10.20
N ALA A 108 18.35 0.12 10.75
CA ALA A 108 18.37 -1.26 11.21
C ALA A 108 18.19 -2.30 10.09
N CYS A 109 17.78 -1.89 8.90
CA CYS A 109 17.55 -2.76 7.76
C CYS A 109 18.77 -2.82 6.83
N ASN A 110 19.15 -4.01 6.37
CA ASN A 110 20.20 -4.19 5.34
C ASN A 110 19.76 -3.62 3.98
N ILE A 111 18.48 -3.77 3.66
CA ILE A 111 17.87 -3.25 2.43
C ILE A 111 16.91 -2.14 2.83
N ALA A 112 17.01 -0.98 2.19
CA ALA A 112 16.19 0.18 2.52
C ALA A 112 14.69 -0.19 2.59
N PRO A 113 14.01 0.02 3.74
CA PRO A 113 12.62 -0.39 3.90
C PRO A 113 11.67 0.64 3.27
N ILE A 114 10.48 0.19 2.86
CA ILE A 114 9.35 1.06 2.62
C ILE A 114 8.92 1.65 3.96
N MET A 115 8.82 2.97 4.06
CA MET A 115 8.25 3.66 5.22
C MET A 115 6.88 4.19 4.82
N ALA A 116 5.82 3.53 5.29
CA ALA A 116 4.46 3.78 4.86
C ALA A 116 3.58 4.38 5.97
N ILE A 117 2.56 5.11 5.56
CA ILE A 117 1.59 5.75 6.45
C ILE A 117 0.25 5.95 5.73
N ASP A 118 -0.86 6.05 6.47
CA ASP A 118 -2.13 6.59 5.99
C ASP A 118 -2.22 8.08 6.30
N GLU A 119 -1.87 8.91 5.37
CA GLU A 119 -2.01 10.37 5.49
C GLU A 119 -2.90 10.90 4.36
N GLU A 120 -4.11 10.32 4.23
CA GLU A 120 -5.05 10.63 3.13
C GLU A 120 -5.47 12.10 3.09
N GLY A 121 -5.39 12.76 4.23
CA GLY A 121 -6.06 14.03 4.50
C GLY A 121 -7.47 13.83 5.07
N GLY A 122 -8.03 14.85 5.72
CA GLY A 122 -9.32 14.73 6.41
C GLY A 122 -9.26 13.82 7.63
N LYS A 123 -10.28 12.96 7.81
CA LYS A 123 -10.39 12.10 9.00
C LYS A 123 -9.27 11.07 9.13
N ILE A 124 -8.70 10.63 8.02
CA ILE A 124 -7.59 9.68 8.01
C ILE A 124 -6.29 10.43 7.77
N SER A 125 -5.67 10.86 8.85
CA SER A 125 -4.36 11.53 8.88
C SER A 125 -3.69 11.23 10.20
N ARG A 126 -2.59 10.48 10.15
CA ARG A 126 -1.90 10.03 11.37
C ARG A 126 -1.05 11.13 11.97
N ILE A 127 -0.53 12.05 11.14
CA ILE A 127 0.30 13.19 11.54
C ILE A 127 -0.56 14.45 11.69
N ALA A 128 -1.29 14.86 10.66
CA ALA A 128 -2.00 16.12 10.67
C ALA A 128 -3.09 16.21 11.76
N ASN A 129 -3.74 15.08 12.10
CA ASN A 129 -4.74 15.04 13.15
C ASN A 129 -4.15 14.88 14.55
N TYR A 130 -2.81 14.75 14.67
CA TYR A 130 -2.16 14.64 15.95
C TYR A 130 -1.71 16.01 16.49
N GLY A 131 -1.95 16.24 17.78
CA GLY A 131 -1.46 17.46 18.45
C GLY A 131 0.07 17.51 18.52
N GLY A 132 0.64 18.69 18.29
CA GLY A 132 2.10 18.92 18.33
C GLY A 132 2.79 18.95 16.97
N PHE A 133 2.09 18.62 15.87
CA PHE A 133 2.59 18.80 14.52
C PHE A 133 2.01 20.08 13.91
N ASN A 134 2.88 20.97 13.45
CA ASN A 134 2.47 22.20 12.76
C ASN A 134 2.41 21.97 11.25
N VAL A 135 1.42 21.18 10.83
CA VAL A 135 1.17 20.87 9.42
C VAL A 135 -0.28 21.22 9.05
N PRO A 136 -0.56 21.56 7.78
CA PRO A 136 -1.91 21.87 7.33
C PRO A 136 -2.85 20.67 7.53
N LYS A 137 -4.10 20.98 7.94
CA LYS A 137 -5.21 20.02 8.03
C LYS A 137 -6.20 20.28 6.93
N TYR A 138 -6.70 19.21 6.34
CA TYR A 138 -7.77 19.27 5.34
C TYR A 138 -9.07 18.77 5.97
N ALA A 139 -10.19 19.44 5.65
CA ALA A 139 -11.50 19.05 6.18
C ALA A 139 -11.89 17.64 5.70
N SER A 140 -11.76 17.39 4.39
CA SER A 140 -11.94 16.08 3.77
C SER A 140 -11.46 16.11 2.32
N MET A 141 -11.25 14.94 1.71
CA MET A 141 -11.00 14.85 0.28
C MET A 141 -12.26 15.16 -0.54
N GLU A 142 -13.45 14.85 0.00
CA GLU A 142 -14.72 15.26 -0.58
C GLU A 142 -14.83 16.80 -0.71
N ALA A 143 -14.39 17.55 0.30
CA ALA A 143 -14.38 19.02 0.23
C ALA A 143 -13.45 19.54 -0.88
N ILE A 144 -12.32 18.85 -1.13
CA ILE A 144 -11.44 19.15 -2.26
C ILE A 144 -12.12 18.78 -3.57
N GLY A 145 -12.77 17.60 -3.66
CA GLY A 145 -13.50 17.15 -4.84
C GLY A 145 -14.63 18.10 -5.24
N LYS A 146 -15.41 18.61 -4.27
CA LYS A 146 -16.49 19.59 -4.48
C LYS A 146 -16.02 20.89 -5.12
N THR A 147 -14.73 21.19 -5.08
CA THR A 147 -14.17 22.35 -5.81
C THR A 147 -14.17 22.17 -7.33
N GLY A 148 -14.25 20.92 -7.83
CA GLY A 148 -14.12 20.60 -9.25
C GLY A 148 -12.75 20.92 -9.85
N LYS A 149 -11.72 21.22 -9.02
CA LYS A 149 -10.40 21.67 -9.48
C LYS A 149 -9.30 20.66 -9.10
N PRO A 150 -8.82 19.80 -10.01
CA PRO A 150 -7.76 18.84 -9.75
C PRO A 150 -6.48 19.46 -9.15
N ARG A 151 -6.18 20.72 -9.48
CA ARG A 151 -5.07 21.48 -8.90
C ARG A 151 -5.13 21.57 -7.37
N ASN A 152 -6.32 21.53 -6.78
CA ASN A 152 -6.46 21.54 -5.33
C ASN A 152 -6.04 20.21 -4.72
N ALA A 153 -6.32 19.07 -5.38
CA ALA A 153 -5.82 17.76 -4.99
C ALA A 153 -4.27 17.68 -5.09
N TYR A 154 -3.70 18.19 -6.19
CA TYR A 154 -2.25 18.34 -6.33
C TYR A 154 -1.62 19.13 -5.19
N ASN A 155 -2.17 20.30 -4.86
CA ASN A 155 -1.61 21.16 -3.82
C ASN A 155 -1.70 20.53 -2.43
N ALA A 156 -2.79 19.82 -2.14
CA ALA A 156 -2.95 19.05 -0.90
C ALA A 156 -1.90 17.94 -0.79
N ALA A 157 -1.80 17.10 -1.81
CA ALA A 157 -0.84 15.99 -1.86
C ALA A 157 0.62 16.47 -1.82
N ARG A 158 0.95 17.54 -2.54
CA ARG A 158 2.28 18.16 -2.48
C ARG A 158 2.63 18.63 -1.06
N THR A 159 1.66 19.19 -0.36
CA THR A 159 1.86 19.64 1.03
C THR A 159 2.05 18.46 1.96
N ILE A 160 1.21 17.42 1.82
CA ILE A 160 1.31 16.15 2.56
C ILE A 160 2.68 15.51 2.28
N GLY A 161 3.03 15.29 1.02
CA GLY A 161 4.28 14.67 0.61
C GLY A 161 5.52 15.38 1.17
N ARG A 162 5.47 16.72 1.25
CA ARG A 162 6.59 17.51 1.80
C ARG A 162 6.88 17.14 3.26
N TYR A 163 5.88 17.12 4.14
CA TYR A 163 6.13 16.76 5.53
C TYR A 163 6.33 15.25 5.72
N LEU A 164 5.70 14.40 4.90
CA LEU A 164 6.00 12.97 4.90
C LEU A 164 7.49 12.72 4.62
N LYS A 165 8.03 13.37 3.59
CA LYS A 165 9.47 13.30 3.28
C LYS A 165 10.34 13.77 4.45
N GLU A 166 9.95 14.86 5.11
CA GLU A 166 10.68 15.39 6.27
C GLU A 166 10.74 14.38 7.42
N TYR A 167 9.65 13.61 7.64
CA TYR A 167 9.57 12.57 8.65
C TYR A 167 10.07 11.20 8.17
N GLY A 168 10.64 11.13 6.97
CA GLY A 168 11.31 9.94 6.47
C GLY A 168 10.41 8.89 5.84
N PHE A 169 9.16 9.22 5.50
CA PHE A 169 8.27 8.32 4.76
C PHE A 169 8.64 8.26 3.27
N THR A 170 8.27 7.14 2.64
CA THR A 170 8.51 6.89 1.22
C THR A 170 7.23 6.50 0.47
N LEU A 171 6.19 6.06 1.18
CA LEU A 171 4.90 5.65 0.61
C LEU A 171 3.76 6.23 1.46
N ASP A 172 2.79 6.85 0.81
CA ASP A 172 1.50 7.18 1.40
C ASP A 172 0.43 6.21 0.88
N PHE A 173 -0.34 5.60 1.78
CA PHE A 173 -1.51 4.81 1.41
C PHE A 173 -2.67 5.72 1.00
N ALA A 174 -2.41 6.54 0.00
CA ALA A 174 -3.29 7.54 -0.61
C ALA A 174 -2.90 7.73 -2.10
N PRO A 175 -3.83 8.21 -2.93
CA PRO A 175 -5.19 8.65 -2.64
C PRO A 175 -6.23 7.54 -2.62
N VAL A 176 -7.39 7.83 -2.01
CA VAL A 176 -8.60 7.01 -2.17
C VAL A 176 -9.15 7.22 -3.58
N ALA A 177 -9.17 6.14 -4.35
CA ALA A 177 -9.69 6.10 -5.73
C ALA A 177 -11.13 5.57 -5.80
N ASP A 178 -11.68 5.13 -4.65
CA ASP A 178 -13.10 4.76 -4.58
C ASP A 178 -13.97 5.96 -4.96
N ILE A 179 -14.97 5.72 -5.82
CA ILE A 179 -16.12 6.63 -5.92
C ILE A 179 -17.08 6.33 -4.76
N ASN A 180 -17.81 7.33 -4.28
CA ASN A 180 -18.77 7.15 -3.18
C ASN A 180 -20.20 7.41 -3.64
N PRO A 181 -20.85 6.49 -4.38
CA PRO A 181 -22.21 6.64 -4.84
C PRO A 181 -23.24 6.41 -3.73
N ASN A 182 -22.88 5.64 -2.69
CA ASN A 182 -23.75 5.33 -1.56
C ASN A 182 -23.55 6.34 -0.42
N PRO A 183 -24.51 7.23 -0.14
CA PRO A 183 -24.39 8.21 0.94
C PRO A 183 -24.32 7.58 2.34
N ASP A 184 -24.80 6.34 2.50
CA ASP A 184 -24.78 5.60 3.77
C ASP A 184 -23.45 4.87 4.00
N ASN A 185 -22.52 4.92 3.07
CA ASN A 185 -21.19 4.36 3.24
C ASN A 185 -20.37 5.19 4.23
N ILE A 186 -20.30 4.74 5.47
CA ILE A 186 -19.54 5.40 6.54
C ILE A 186 -18.03 5.12 6.48
N VAL A 187 -17.62 4.06 5.77
CA VAL A 187 -16.22 3.62 5.67
C VAL A 187 -15.44 4.53 4.74
N ILE A 188 -15.93 4.71 3.52
CA ILE A 188 -15.35 5.62 2.52
C ILE A 188 -15.85 7.03 2.77
N GLY A 189 -17.13 7.30 2.58
CA GLY A 189 -17.74 8.59 2.86
C GLY A 189 -16.89 9.77 2.35
N SER A 190 -16.58 10.70 3.24
CA SER A 190 -15.80 11.92 2.92
C SER A 190 -14.31 11.70 2.61
N ARG A 191 -13.82 10.44 2.64
CA ARG A 191 -12.47 10.09 2.17
C ARG A 191 -12.37 10.13 0.65
N ALA A 192 -13.45 9.76 -0.07
CA ALA A 192 -13.53 9.87 -1.52
C ALA A 192 -13.58 11.34 -1.98
N PHE A 193 -13.08 11.62 -3.17
CA PHE A 193 -13.23 12.94 -3.78
C PHE A 193 -14.66 13.23 -4.24
N GLY A 194 -15.50 12.22 -4.41
CA GLY A 194 -16.90 12.33 -4.82
C GLY A 194 -17.49 11.04 -5.33
N SER A 195 -18.62 11.14 -6.01
CA SER A 195 -19.35 10.01 -6.61
C SER A 195 -19.22 9.94 -8.13
N ASP A 196 -18.76 10.99 -8.80
CA ASP A 196 -18.54 11.02 -10.25
C ASP A 196 -17.16 10.43 -10.58
N ALA A 197 -17.14 9.36 -11.38
CA ALA A 197 -15.92 8.62 -11.69
C ALA A 197 -14.87 9.45 -12.43
N GLY A 198 -15.29 10.33 -13.35
CA GLY A 198 -14.36 11.20 -14.09
C GLY A 198 -13.73 12.27 -13.20
N LEU A 199 -14.53 12.87 -12.30
CA LEU A 199 -14.02 13.79 -11.29
C LEU A 199 -12.99 13.10 -10.38
N VAL A 200 -13.35 11.94 -9.82
CA VAL A 200 -12.47 11.17 -8.93
C VAL A 200 -11.18 10.78 -9.65
N SER A 201 -11.27 10.29 -10.89
CA SER A 201 -10.10 9.96 -11.72
C SER A 201 -9.15 11.16 -11.88
N GLY A 202 -9.66 12.33 -12.23
CA GLY A 202 -8.86 13.56 -12.38
C GLY A 202 -8.23 14.04 -11.06
N MET A 203 -8.95 13.90 -9.92
CA MET A 203 -8.44 14.25 -8.60
C MET A 203 -7.34 13.28 -8.16
N VAL A 204 -7.54 11.97 -8.35
CA VAL A 204 -6.56 10.91 -8.07
C VAL A 204 -5.27 11.15 -8.86
N SER A 205 -5.39 11.38 -10.18
CA SER A 205 -4.24 11.69 -11.04
C SER A 205 -3.42 12.87 -10.51
N SER A 206 -4.11 13.97 -10.17
CA SER A 206 -3.44 15.17 -9.67
C SER A 206 -2.87 15.00 -8.26
N TYR A 207 -3.50 14.19 -7.42
CA TYR A 207 -2.99 13.87 -6.08
C TYR A 207 -1.67 13.07 -6.19
N LEU A 208 -1.62 12.04 -7.04
CA LEU A 208 -0.40 11.29 -7.32
C LEU A 208 0.73 12.21 -7.82
N ASP A 209 0.46 13.10 -8.80
CA ASP A 209 1.43 14.08 -9.27
C ASP A 209 1.95 14.97 -8.11
N GLY A 210 1.07 15.31 -7.15
CA GLY A 210 1.43 16.08 -5.96
C GLY A 210 2.41 15.33 -5.04
N LEU A 211 2.14 14.04 -4.73
CA LEU A 211 3.03 13.18 -3.95
C LEU A 211 4.39 12.99 -4.65
N HIS A 212 4.34 12.64 -5.94
CA HIS A 212 5.54 12.40 -6.76
C HIS A 212 6.43 13.63 -6.84
N SER A 213 5.86 14.85 -6.85
CA SER A 213 6.64 16.10 -6.83
C SER A 213 7.52 16.24 -5.58
N GLN A 214 7.24 15.44 -4.53
CA GLN A 214 8.02 15.40 -3.29
C GLN A 214 8.87 14.12 -3.16
N GLY A 215 8.77 13.18 -4.11
CA GLY A 215 9.45 11.88 -4.07
C GLY A 215 8.78 10.91 -3.08
N ILE A 216 7.45 11.02 -2.90
CA ILE A 216 6.64 10.09 -2.14
C ILE A 216 5.82 9.25 -3.12
N ALA A 217 5.88 7.94 -2.98
CA ALA A 217 5.05 7.01 -3.73
C ALA A 217 3.60 7.05 -3.22
N GLY A 218 2.64 6.79 -4.11
CA GLY A 218 1.22 6.77 -3.79
C GLY A 218 0.59 5.40 -4.02
N SER A 219 -0.38 5.05 -3.15
CA SER A 219 -1.18 3.82 -3.26
C SER A 219 -2.63 4.16 -3.54
N ILE A 220 -3.12 3.84 -4.73
CA ILE A 220 -4.55 3.99 -5.01
C ILE A 220 -5.34 2.84 -4.35
N LYS A 221 -6.47 3.18 -3.72
CA LYS A 221 -7.24 2.23 -2.89
C LYS A 221 -8.74 2.55 -2.90
N HIS A 222 -9.59 1.58 -2.66
CA HIS A 222 -9.38 0.16 -2.35
C HIS A 222 -9.94 -0.68 -3.51
N PHE A 223 -9.08 -1.19 -4.35
CA PHE A 223 -9.48 -1.97 -5.55
C PHE A 223 -10.28 -3.22 -5.13
N PRO A 224 -11.37 -3.59 -5.83
CA PRO A 224 -11.93 -3.00 -7.06
C PRO A 224 -13.00 -1.92 -6.84
N GLY A 225 -13.08 -1.30 -5.68
CA GLY A 225 -14.02 -0.24 -5.33
C GLY A 225 -14.87 -0.58 -4.11
N HIS A 226 -14.70 0.17 -3.03
CA HIS A 226 -15.35 -0.03 -1.73
C HIS A 226 -16.51 0.95 -1.49
N GLY A 227 -16.74 1.92 -2.39
CA GLY A 227 -17.64 3.04 -2.12
C GLY A 227 -19.13 2.73 -2.21
N ASP A 228 -19.53 1.58 -2.77
CA ASP A 228 -20.93 1.16 -2.87
C ASP A 228 -21.34 0.15 -1.77
N THR A 229 -20.46 -0.11 -0.80
CA THR A 229 -20.75 -1.02 0.32
C THR A 229 -21.47 -0.29 1.45
N SER A 230 -22.31 -1.02 2.20
CA SER A 230 -22.99 -0.50 3.40
C SER A 230 -22.32 -0.92 4.70
N ASN A 231 -21.41 -1.90 4.67
CA ASN A 231 -20.76 -2.50 5.84
C ASN A 231 -19.24 -2.24 5.86
N ASP A 232 -18.66 -2.37 7.05
CA ASP A 232 -17.24 -2.19 7.30
C ASP A 232 -16.52 -3.54 7.34
N THR A 233 -15.46 -3.71 6.54
CA THR A 233 -14.61 -4.90 6.51
C THR A 233 -13.78 -5.11 7.79
N HIS A 234 -13.73 -4.11 8.69
CA HIS A 234 -13.15 -4.29 10.03
C HIS A 234 -14.01 -5.19 10.93
N SER A 235 -15.30 -5.33 10.62
CA SER A 235 -16.26 -6.11 11.41
C SER A 235 -16.77 -7.37 10.72
N GLY A 236 -16.13 -7.83 9.64
CA GLY A 236 -16.48 -9.07 8.96
C GLY A 236 -16.54 -8.98 7.43
N TYR A 237 -17.16 -9.98 6.80
CA TYR A 237 -17.28 -10.06 5.35
C TYR A 237 -18.23 -8.99 4.79
N VAL A 238 -17.75 -8.30 3.76
CA VAL A 238 -18.54 -7.37 2.96
C VAL A 238 -18.63 -7.89 1.53
N ALA A 239 -19.84 -8.03 0.99
CA ALA A 239 -20.10 -8.53 -0.34
C ALA A 239 -20.56 -7.41 -1.28
N VAL A 240 -20.06 -7.45 -2.53
CA VAL A 240 -20.48 -6.60 -3.65
C VAL A 240 -21.10 -7.49 -4.71
N TYR A 241 -22.27 -7.09 -5.22
CA TYR A 241 -23.06 -7.87 -6.20
C TYR A 241 -23.01 -7.29 -7.62
N LYS A 242 -22.24 -6.23 -7.84
CA LYS A 242 -22.03 -5.70 -9.20
C LYS A 242 -21.26 -6.70 -10.05
N THR A 243 -21.64 -6.77 -11.32
CA THR A 243 -20.90 -7.53 -12.33
C THR A 243 -19.61 -6.78 -12.71
N TRP A 244 -18.67 -7.50 -13.32
CA TRP A 244 -17.42 -6.90 -13.77
C TRP A 244 -17.62 -5.75 -14.77
N ASP A 245 -18.61 -5.91 -15.67
CA ASP A 245 -18.93 -4.86 -16.65
C ASP A 245 -19.57 -3.63 -16.02
N GLU A 246 -20.33 -3.77 -14.94
CA GLU A 246 -20.85 -2.64 -14.18
C GLU A 246 -19.72 -1.91 -13.46
N LEU A 247 -18.78 -2.64 -12.83
CA LEU A 247 -17.61 -2.04 -12.18
C LEU A 247 -16.74 -1.27 -13.18
N LYS A 248 -16.49 -1.81 -14.38
CA LYS A 248 -15.72 -1.13 -15.42
C LYS A 248 -16.36 0.18 -15.90
N ARG A 249 -17.67 0.31 -15.77
CA ARG A 249 -18.39 1.53 -16.17
C ARG A 249 -18.41 2.63 -15.12
N ALA A 250 -17.98 2.33 -13.88
CA ALA A 250 -18.00 3.30 -12.78
C ALA A 250 -16.79 3.13 -11.84
N GLU A 251 -16.83 2.15 -10.94
CA GLU A 251 -15.87 2.01 -9.82
C GLU A 251 -14.42 1.84 -10.30
N LEU A 252 -14.20 1.16 -11.40
CA LEU A 252 -12.86 0.88 -11.93
C LEU A 252 -12.26 2.03 -12.75
N ILE A 253 -13.06 3.01 -13.19
CA ILE A 253 -12.56 4.13 -14.00
C ILE A 253 -11.40 4.86 -13.33
N PRO A 254 -11.49 5.30 -12.04
CA PRO A 254 -10.38 6.00 -11.39
C PRO A 254 -9.12 5.15 -11.25
N PHE A 255 -9.26 3.82 -11.13
CA PHE A 255 -8.13 2.91 -11.08
C PHE A 255 -7.48 2.76 -12.46
N MET A 256 -8.26 2.38 -13.47
CA MET A 256 -7.76 2.14 -14.83
C MET A 256 -7.07 3.36 -15.42
N ASP A 257 -7.66 4.53 -15.28
CA ASP A 257 -7.09 5.78 -15.79
C ASP A 257 -5.75 6.14 -15.12
N ASN A 258 -5.52 5.64 -13.90
CA ASN A 258 -4.36 6.00 -13.10
C ASN A 258 -3.32 4.88 -12.93
N PHE A 259 -3.51 3.69 -13.51
CA PHE A 259 -2.53 2.60 -13.44
C PHE A 259 -1.13 2.99 -13.90
N GLY A 260 -1.02 3.88 -14.87
CA GLY A 260 0.27 4.36 -15.37
C GLY A 260 1.01 5.32 -14.42
N LYS A 261 0.33 5.81 -13.37
CA LYS A 261 0.89 6.71 -12.36
C LYS A 261 0.97 6.09 -10.97
N ALA A 262 0.06 5.16 -10.66
CA ALA A 262 -0.01 4.54 -9.34
C ALA A 262 1.22 3.68 -9.08
N ASP A 263 1.93 3.95 -8.01
CA ASP A 263 3.09 3.15 -7.59
C ASP A 263 2.63 1.82 -7.02
N THR A 264 1.51 1.81 -6.29
CA THR A 264 0.87 0.59 -5.79
C THR A 264 -0.65 0.65 -5.94
N VAL A 265 -1.28 -0.52 -6.07
CA VAL A 265 -2.73 -0.71 -5.97
C VAL A 265 -3.02 -1.55 -4.74
N MET A 266 -3.81 -0.99 -3.80
CA MET A 266 -4.22 -1.69 -2.59
C MET A 266 -5.55 -2.40 -2.81
N ILE A 267 -5.59 -3.69 -2.47
CA ILE A 267 -6.74 -4.58 -2.67
C ILE A 267 -7.60 -4.64 -1.40
N ALA A 268 -8.88 -4.35 -1.53
CA ALA A 268 -9.86 -4.43 -0.44
C ALA A 268 -10.15 -5.87 0.00
N HIS A 269 -10.62 -6.03 1.25
CA HIS A 269 -11.12 -7.31 1.76
C HIS A 269 -12.64 -7.48 1.52
N ILE A 270 -13.08 -7.22 0.29
CA ILE A 270 -14.50 -7.37 -0.12
C ILE A 270 -14.66 -8.59 -1.01
N THR A 271 -15.81 -9.27 -0.92
CA THR A 271 -16.12 -10.43 -1.77
C THR A 271 -16.94 -9.99 -2.98
N MET A 272 -16.51 -10.36 -4.18
CA MET A 272 -17.09 -9.93 -5.45
C MET A 272 -18.01 -11.03 -6.01
N LYS A 273 -19.25 -11.15 -5.49
CA LYS A 273 -20.17 -12.27 -5.71
C LYS A 273 -20.52 -12.57 -7.19
N ASN A 274 -20.53 -11.54 -8.05
CA ASN A 274 -20.85 -11.68 -9.48
C ASN A 274 -19.64 -11.48 -10.38
N VAL A 275 -18.40 -11.52 -9.81
CA VAL A 275 -17.15 -11.33 -10.56
C VAL A 275 -16.26 -12.56 -10.46
N THR A 276 -16.17 -13.16 -9.28
CA THR A 276 -15.33 -14.33 -9.02
C THR A 276 -16.19 -15.54 -8.61
N SER A 277 -15.67 -16.72 -8.90
CA SER A 277 -16.34 -18.00 -8.59
C SER A 277 -15.84 -18.62 -7.26
N ASP A 278 -14.77 -18.04 -6.66
CA ASP A 278 -14.08 -18.63 -5.50
C ASP A 278 -14.64 -18.17 -4.16
N ASP A 279 -15.58 -17.24 -4.14
CA ASP A 279 -16.19 -16.66 -2.93
C ASP A 279 -15.18 -16.07 -1.91
N LEU A 280 -13.93 -15.91 -2.30
CA LEU A 280 -12.88 -15.35 -1.45
C LEU A 280 -12.96 -13.82 -1.40
N PRO A 281 -12.44 -13.20 -0.33
CA PRO A 281 -12.14 -11.77 -0.36
C PRO A 281 -11.24 -11.42 -1.55
N ALA A 282 -11.44 -10.28 -2.17
CA ALA A 282 -10.70 -9.82 -3.34
C ALA A 282 -9.17 -9.95 -3.16
N THR A 283 -8.67 -9.66 -1.96
CA THR A 283 -7.26 -9.82 -1.57
C THR A 283 -6.73 -11.25 -1.73
N LEU A 284 -7.58 -12.27 -1.57
CA LEU A 284 -7.21 -13.68 -1.64
C LEU A 284 -7.65 -14.36 -2.95
N SER A 285 -8.38 -13.65 -3.81
CA SER A 285 -8.91 -14.18 -5.06
C SER A 285 -7.90 -14.09 -6.20
N LYS A 286 -7.41 -15.25 -6.63
CA LYS A 286 -6.53 -15.36 -7.82
C LYS A 286 -7.26 -14.94 -9.09
N GLU A 287 -8.55 -15.25 -9.20
CA GLU A 287 -9.36 -14.86 -10.34
C GLU A 287 -9.40 -13.33 -10.47
N LEU A 288 -9.57 -12.60 -9.36
CA LEU A 288 -9.61 -11.16 -9.39
C LEU A 288 -8.22 -10.55 -9.62
N ILE A 289 -7.20 -10.94 -8.85
CA ILE A 289 -5.88 -10.28 -8.89
C ILE A 289 -5.11 -10.70 -10.14
N THR A 290 -4.86 -12.00 -10.32
CA THR A 290 -4.09 -12.48 -11.48
C THR A 290 -4.93 -12.43 -12.76
N GLY A 291 -6.19 -12.85 -12.69
CA GLY A 291 -7.06 -12.90 -13.87
C GLY A 291 -7.51 -11.52 -14.34
N LYS A 292 -8.14 -10.75 -13.45
CA LYS A 292 -8.74 -9.46 -13.81
C LYS A 292 -7.74 -8.30 -13.76
N LEU A 293 -7.13 -8.03 -12.61
CA LEU A 293 -6.28 -6.85 -12.46
C LEU A 293 -4.99 -6.93 -13.30
N ARG A 294 -4.27 -8.06 -13.25
CA ARG A 294 -3.06 -8.23 -14.05
C ARG A 294 -3.36 -8.63 -15.50
N GLY A 295 -4.20 -9.64 -15.70
CA GLY A 295 -4.44 -10.22 -17.01
C GLY A 295 -5.32 -9.36 -17.92
N GLU A 296 -6.52 -8.97 -17.45
CA GLU A 296 -7.46 -8.21 -18.27
C GLU A 296 -7.18 -6.72 -18.28
N LEU A 297 -6.94 -6.11 -17.10
CA LEU A 297 -6.70 -4.66 -16.99
C LEU A 297 -5.22 -4.26 -17.18
N GLY A 298 -4.28 -5.22 -17.20
CA GLY A 298 -2.88 -5.01 -17.56
C GLY A 298 -2.04 -4.27 -16.50
N TYR A 299 -2.47 -4.23 -15.23
CA TYR A 299 -1.67 -3.57 -14.19
C TYR A 299 -0.40 -4.35 -13.86
N ASN A 300 0.77 -3.75 -14.07
CA ASN A 300 2.08 -4.37 -13.87
C ASN A 300 2.87 -3.83 -12.67
N GLY A 301 2.35 -2.81 -11.97
CA GLY A 301 2.97 -2.26 -10.77
C GLY A 301 2.82 -3.17 -9.54
N VAL A 302 3.20 -2.65 -8.38
CA VAL A 302 3.11 -3.38 -7.10
C VAL A 302 1.65 -3.50 -6.65
N ILE A 303 1.22 -4.70 -6.33
CA ILE A 303 -0.07 -4.99 -5.70
C ILE A 303 0.16 -5.24 -4.21
N ILE A 304 -0.52 -4.48 -3.36
CA ILE A 304 -0.47 -4.60 -1.92
C ILE A 304 -1.84 -5.00 -1.36
N THR A 305 -1.88 -5.88 -0.38
CA THR A 305 -3.11 -6.17 0.35
C THR A 305 -3.56 -4.97 1.18
N ASP A 306 -4.83 -4.82 1.48
CA ASP A 306 -5.24 -4.08 2.67
C ASP A 306 -4.71 -4.78 3.93
N ALA A 307 -4.86 -4.16 5.10
CA ALA A 307 -4.30 -4.64 6.35
C ALA A 307 -4.86 -6.02 6.74
N MET A 308 -4.02 -7.06 6.70
CA MET A 308 -4.44 -8.45 6.89
C MET A 308 -4.83 -8.78 8.33
N ASN A 309 -4.59 -7.86 9.28
CA ASN A 309 -5.10 -7.97 10.64
C ASN A 309 -6.55 -7.49 10.80
N MET A 310 -7.23 -7.10 9.72
CA MET A 310 -8.67 -6.77 9.73
C MET A 310 -9.50 -8.03 9.86
N GLY A 311 -10.66 -7.92 10.55
CA GLY A 311 -11.52 -9.06 10.88
C GLY A 311 -11.96 -9.90 9.68
N ALA A 312 -12.16 -9.29 8.50
CA ALA A 312 -12.49 -10.02 7.28
C ALA A 312 -11.45 -11.11 6.93
N ILE A 313 -10.19 -10.94 7.32
CA ILE A 313 -9.11 -11.91 7.08
C ILE A 313 -8.80 -12.69 8.36
N HIS A 314 -8.38 -11.99 9.41
CA HIS A 314 -7.82 -12.65 10.60
C HIS A 314 -8.82 -13.50 11.39
N ASP A 315 -10.13 -13.21 11.30
CA ASP A 315 -11.16 -14.03 11.96
C ASP A 315 -11.44 -15.36 11.23
N ASN A 316 -10.96 -15.51 9.98
CA ASN A 316 -11.29 -16.62 9.10
C ASN A 316 -10.07 -17.45 8.65
N TYR A 317 -8.86 -16.89 8.73
CA TYR A 317 -7.63 -17.52 8.27
C TYR A 317 -6.52 -17.33 9.31
N SER A 318 -5.65 -18.32 9.48
CA SER A 318 -4.38 -18.12 10.18
C SER A 318 -3.51 -17.14 9.39
N SER A 319 -2.55 -16.50 10.04
CA SER A 319 -1.65 -15.55 9.38
C SER A 319 -0.83 -16.19 8.27
N GLY A 320 -0.42 -17.44 8.50
CA GLY A 320 0.30 -18.22 7.49
C GLY A 320 -0.58 -18.54 6.27
N GLU A 321 -1.80 -19.03 6.49
CA GLU A 321 -2.73 -19.36 5.40
C GLU A 321 -3.10 -18.12 4.59
N ALA A 322 -3.47 -17.02 5.25
CA ALA A 322 -3.80 -15.76 4.59
C ALA A 322 -2.63 -15.24 3.73
N ALA A 323 -1.39 -15.32 4.25
CA ALA A 323 -0.19 -14.90 3.52
C ALA A 323 0.02 -15.74 2.26
N LEU A 324 -0.13 -17.07 2.35
CA LEU A 324 0.01 -17.97 1.21
C LEU A 324 -1.06 -17.73 0.15
N LEU A 325 -2.34 -17.64 0.54
CA LEU A 325 -3.43 -17.37 -0.38
C LEU A 325 -3.26 -16.02 -1.09
N ALA A 326 -2.87 -14.97 -0.35
CA ALA A 326 -2.64 -13.64 -0.93
C ALA A 326 -1.49 -13.65 -1.95
N LEU A 327 -0.38 -14.36 -1.69
CA LEU A 327 0.72 -14.49 -2.65
C LEU A 327 0.33 -15.33 -3.87
N GLU A 328 -0.40 -16.43 -3.67
CA GLU A 328 -0.92 -17.28 -4.74
C GLU A 328 -1.95 -16.54 -5.60
N ALA A 329 -2.72 -15.62 -5.01
CA ALA A 329 -3.63 -14.74 -5.72
C ALA A 329 -2.89 -13.74 -6.63
N GLY A 330 -1.67 -13.32 -6.29
CA GLY A 330 -0.86 -12.42 -7.13
C GLY A 330 -0.44 -11.11 -6.46
N ASN A 331 -0.69 -10.92 -5.16
CA ASN A 331 -0.16 -9.77 -4.42
C ASN A 331 1.36 -9.81 -4.35
N ASP A 332 1.99 -8.64 -4.28
CA ASP A 332 3.43 -8.50 -4.12
C ASP A 332 3.80 -8.15 -2.68
N ILE A 333 2.98 -7.32 -2.01
CA ILE A 333 3.18 -6.91 -0.61
C ILE A 333 2.01 -7.37 0.25
N LEU A 334 2.35 -7.98 1.38
CA LEU A 334 1.45 -8.40 2.44
C LEU A 334 1.50 -7.35 3.56
N LEU A 335 0.43 -6.57 3.70
CA LEU A 335 0.38 -5.48 4.67
C LEU A 335 -0.13 -6.01 6.01
N MET A 336 0.69 -5.86 7.06
CA MET A 336 0.30 -6.08 8.45
C MET A 336 -0.42 -7.42 8.70
N PRO A 337 0.20 -8.59 8.45
CA PRO A 337 -0.36 -9.85 8.90
C PRO A 337 -0.65 -9.79 10.41
N TYR A 338 -1.64 -10.55 10.90
CA TYR A 338 -1.97 -10.54 12.33
C TYR A 338 -0.79 -11.04 13.18
N ASP A 339 -0.18 -12.18 12.78
CA ASP A 339 1.09 -12.65 13.31
C ASP A 339 2.14 -12.63 12.18
N TYR A 340 3.10 -11.72 12.31
CA TYR A 340 4.16 -11.55 11.30
C TYR A 340 5.07 -12.77 11.23
N ILE A 341 5.46 -13.32 12.38
CA ILE A 341 6.42 -14.43 12.44
C ILE A 341 5.78 -15.70 11.85
N GLU A 342 4.52 -15.98 12.16
CA GLU A 342 3.78 -17.08 11.57
C GLU A 342 3.69 -16.93 10.04
N ALA A 343 3.29 -15.73 9.56
CA ALA A 343 3.16 -15.46 8.14
C ALA A 343 4.50 -15.58 7.40
N PHE A 344 5.59 -15.03 7.97
CA PHE A 344 6.93 -15.11 7.39
C PHE A 344 7.39 -16.57 7.26
N ASN A 345 7.29 -17.37 8.34
CA ASN A 345 7.70 -18.76 8.34
C ASN A 345 6.88 -19.62 7.36
N ALA A 346 5.57 -19.38 7.25
CA ALA A 346 4.72 -20.06 6.28
C ALA A 346 5.15 -19.80 4.85
N VAL A 347 5.45 -18.52 4.50
CA VAL A 347 5.93 -18.17 3.17
C VAL A 347 7.32 -18.73 2.90
N LEU A 348 8.24 -18.64 3.85
CA LEU A 348 9.60 -19.18 3.73
C LEU A 348 9.57 -20.68 3.46
N GLU A 349 8.77 -21.44 4.20
CA GLU A 349 8.62 -22.87 4.02
C GLU A 349 7.94 -23.22 2.69
N ALA A 350 6.92 -22.43 2.28
CA ALA A 350 6.24 -22.62 1.00
C ALA A 350 7.17 -22.42 -0.21
N VAL A 351 8.16 -21.53 -0.09
CA VAL A 351 9.19 -21.38 -1.14
C VAL A 351 10.18 -22.55 -1.09
N ARG A 352 10.63 -22.96 0.10
CA ARG A 352 11.56 -24.09 0.28
C ARG A 352 11.02 -25.42 -0.26
N ASN A 353 9.73 -25.67 -0.07
CA ASN A 353 9.08 -26.89 -0.55
C ASN A 353 8.47 -26.79 -1.95
N GLY A 354 8.60 -25.63 -2.62
CA GLY A 354 8.18 -25.41 -4.01
C GLY A 354 6.68 -25.11 -4.20
N ARG A 355 5.88 -24.96 -3.14
CA ARG A 355 4.48 -24.50 -3.24
C ARG A 355 4.40 -23.11 -3.86
N ILE A 356 5.28 -22.20 -3.45
CA ILE A 356 5.52 -20.92 -4.11
C ILE A 356 6.85 -21.03 -4.86
N SER A 357 6.81 -20.86 -6.18
CA SER A 357 8.03 -20.94 -6.98
C SER A 357 8.97 -19.77 -6.67
N GLU A 358 10.28 -20.00 -6.72
CA GLU A 358 11.26 -18.92 -6.57
C GLU A 358 11.09 -17.85 -7.65
N SER A 359 10.65 -18.21 -8.85
CA SER A 359 10.31 -17.28 -9.92
C SER A 359 9.18 -16.33 -9.49
N ARG A 360 8.11 -16.85 -8.83
CA ARG A 360 7.01 -16.02 -8.33
C ARG A 360 7.48 -15.06 -7.25
N LEU A 361 8.30 -15.54 -6.31
CA LEU A 361 8.93 -14.71 -5.28
C LEU A 361 9.76 -13.59 -5.91
N ASN A 362 10.68 -13.95 -6.82
CA ASN A 362 11.59 -13.01 -7.47
C ASN A 362 10.83 -11.93 -8.26
N GLN A 363 9.72 -12.26 -8.94
CA GLN A 363 8.87 -11.28 -9.63
C GLN A 363 8.32 -10.22 -8.68
N SER A 364 7.85 -10.61 -7.50
CA SER A 364 7.38 -9.65 -6.49
C SER A 364 8.52 -8.81 -5.96
N VAL A 365 9.64 -9.43 -5.61
CA VAL A 365 10.82 -8.71 -5.09
C VAL A 365 11.35 -7.70 -6.12
N GLN A 366 11.40 -8.04 -7.41
CA GLN A 366 11.79 -7.09 -8.47
C GLN A 366 10.89 -5.85 -8.51
N ARG A 367 9.55 -6.04 -8.46
CA ARG A 367 8.61 -4.90 -8.42
C ARG A 367 8.81 -4.05 -7.17
N ILE A 368 9.03 -4.69 -6.01
CA ILE A 368 9.26 -4.00 -4.74
C ILE A 368 10.58 -3.23 -4.75
N LEU A 369 11.65 -3.80 -5.30
CA LEU A 369 12.93 -3.10 -5.45
C LEU A 369 12.81 -1.91 -6.41
N ALA A 370 12.08 -2.07 -7.51
CA ALA A 370 11.78 -0.96 -8.42
C ALA A 370 10.99 0.16 -7.74
N LEU A 371 9.96 -0.18 -6.92
CA LEU A 371 9.22 0.79 -6.10
C LEU A 371 10.14 1.55 -5.14
N LYS A 372 11.15 0.90 -4.59
CA LYS A 372 12.16 1.50 -3.70
C LYS A 372 13.22 2.31 -4.45
N ASN A 373 13.24 2.27 -5.77
CA ASN A 373 14.30 2.83 -6.62
C ASN A 373 15.69 2.23 -6.31
N LEU A 374 15.77 0.92 -6.12
CA LEU A 374 16.97 0.15 -5.80
C LEU A 374 17.42 -0.77 -6.94
#